data_9faf1f1b50a088b76958c17d222fa8ea
#
_entry.id   9faf1f1b50a088b76958c17d222fa8ea
#
_cell.length_a   1.000
_cell.length_b   1.000
_cell.length_c   1.000
_cell.angle_alpha   90.00
_cell.angle_beta   90.00
_cell.angle_gamma   90.00
#
_symmetry.space_group_name_H-M   'P 1'
#
loop_
_entity.id
_entity.type
_entity.pdbx_description
1 polymer ?
#
loop_
_entity_poly.entity_id
_entity_poly.type
_entity_poly.pdbx_seq_one_letter_code
_entity_poly.pdbx_strand_id
1 'polypeptide(L)'
;MKKKVLIKWIIGCVMLCIMLLVLWKRTHINYDEYSEKTSDMQHDEVEEIRFPDYINEKVSDGLVFDAEVVIGENFDPDNFYVSTARIMKPDEEKWKQFFGVDNTWDYNVYETESRIGDKIEFQTYTDKQENTLYLTSEEALWAKQDMVFIYNVLDTNEYSPQNNGKLFSEKMDLSFESRQDNLRNVLDKMQQIGIDAAELEVHQEYDLNVDKLKEQEEKKIEAGDIEQSEKKESWSTSDEAYYYYLDETTQGLPVFSKRSVNDYAGDDRSQIIVCAGNDGIRYLYMKWFFLFDIGVDKVKFAPIDNIKECIKTKYGKTLDENCITVKKMVLGVYPFATDKEKNAVVPVWICFLERKTKGSEYVEKLYVPINAITGEEFYDMEG
;
A
#
# COMPACT_ATOMS: atom_id res chain seq x y z
N MET A 1 58.43 3.84 14.17
CA MET A 1 57.30 3.12 13.55
C MET A 1 55.96 3.24 14.30
N LYS A 2 55.93 3.20 15.62
CA LYS A 2 54.67 3.19 16.44
C LYS A 2 53.81 4.43 16.31
N LYS A 3 54.33 5.67 16.18
CA LYS A 3 53.54 6.90 16.05
C LYS A 3 52.70 7.02 14.75
N LYS A 4 53.23 6.55 13.61
CA LYS A 4 52.50 6.59 12.32
C LYS A 4 51.32 5.61 12.27
N VAL A 5 51.40 4.50 12.99
CA VAL A 5 50.32 3.52 13.08
C VAL A 5 49.20 4.06 13.96
N LEU A 6 49.54 4.68 15.11
CA LEU A 6 48.58 5.28 16.02
C LEU A 6 47.76 6.39 15.35
N ILE A 7 48.40 7.26 14.55
CA ILE A 7 47.70 8.35 13.81
C ILE A 7 46.74 7.78 12.78
N LYS A 8 47.07 6.72 12.06
CA LYS A 8 46.16 6.05 11.10
C LYS A 8 44.93 5.43 11.80
N TRP A 9 45.14 4.86 12.99
CA TRP A 9 44.04 4.32 13.80
C TRP A 9 43.08 5.43 14.32
N ILE A 10 43.65 6.55 14.79
CA ILE A 10 42.82 7.71 15.23
C ILE A 10 42.02 8.28 14.06
N ILE A 11 42.63 8.46 12.88
CA ILE A 11 41.91 8.93 11.68
C ILE A 11 40.82 7.95 11.28
N GLY A 12 41.07 6.65 11.32
CA GLY A 12 40.07 5.61 11.02
C GLY A 12 38.89 5.64 11.99
N CYS A 13 39.13 5.79 13.29
CA CYS A 13 38.09 5.93 14.32
C CYS A 13 37.26 7.22 14.15
N VAL A 14 37.91 8.35 13.85
CA VAL A 14 37.21 9.62 13.60
C VAL A 14 36.32 9.52 12.34
N MET A 15 36.81 8.92 11.26
CA MET A 15 36.00 8.70 10.05
C MET A 15 34.83 7.76 10.30
N LEU A 16 35.03 6.71 11.10
CA LEU A 16 33.95 5.79 11.50
C LEU A 16 32.91 6.50 12.36
N CYS A 17 33.33 7.34 13.33
CA CYS A 17 32.41 8.13 14.15
C CYS A 17 31.62 9.15 13.32
N ILE A 18 32.26 9.81 12.34
CA ILE A 18 31.57 10.73 11.42
C ILE A 18 30.56 9.95 10.57
N MET A 19 30.92 8.77 10.06
CA MET A 19 30.04 7.92 9.27
C MET A 19 28.84 7.43 10.10
N LEU A 20 29.06 7.04 11.35
CA LEU A 20 28.01 6.66 12.29
C LEU A 20 27.09 7.83 12.66
N LEU A 21 27.65 9.04 12.83
CA LEU A 21 26.89 10.26 13.08
C LEU A 21 26.02 10.66 11.84
N VAL A 22 26.57 10.51 10.64
CA VAL A 22 25.81 10.76 9.40
C VAL A 22 24.70 9.71 9.21
N LEU A 23 24.98 8.44 9.49
CA LEU A 23 24.00 7.36 9.48
C LEU A 23 22.94 7.59 10.57
N TRP A 24 23.35 7.95 11.78
CA TRP A 24 22.42 8.26 12.87
C TRP A 24 21.52 9.46 12.54
N LYS A 25 22.08 10.52 11.94
CA LYS A 25 21.31 11.67 11.47
C LYS A 25 20.37 11.34 10.30
N ARG A 26 20.70 10.37 9.46
CA ARG A 26 19.83 9.85 8.41
C ARG A 26 18.70 8.97 8.92
N THR A 27 18.91 8.24 10.02
CA THR A 27 17.93 7.30 10.58
C THR A 27 17.04 7.93 11.67
N HIS A 28 17.38 9.12 12.20
CA HIS A 28 16.59 9.82 13.20
C HIS A 28 16.12 11.16 12.62
N ILE A 29 14.98 11.10 11.91
CA ILE A 29 14.19 12.31 11.62
C ILE A 29 13.63 12.76 12.97
N ASN A 30 14.10 13.91 13.47
CA ASN A 30 13.65 14.44 14.74
C ASN A 30 12.26 15.06 14.53
N TYR A 31 11.24 14.46 15.11
CA TYR A 31 9.85 14.92 15.02
C TYR A 31 9.69 16.38 15.54
N ASP A 32 10.47 16.76 16.55
CA ASP A 32 10.46 18.12 17.08
C ASP A 32 10.99 19.12 16.05
N GLU A 33 12.02 18.76 15.27
CA GLU A 33 12.55 19.57 14.16
C GLU A 33 11.54 19.68 12.99
N TYR A 34 10.72 18.65 12.80
CA TYR A 34 9.65 18.64 11.82
C TYR A 34 8.48 19.57 12.24
N SER A 35 8.09 19.51 13.52
CA SER A 35 7.07 20.37 14.11
C SER A 35 7.52 21.84 14.17
N GLU A 36 8.78 22.14 14.49
CA GLU A 36 9.33 23.49 14.48
C GLU A 36 9.40 24.09 13.08
N LYS A 37 9.81 23.32 12.06
CA LYS A 37 9.85 23.81 10.66
C LYS A 37 8.46 24.15 10.12
N THR A 38 7.41 23.44 10.57
CA THR A 38 6.03 23.76 10.18
C THR A 38 5.51 25.03 10.86
N SER A 39 6.00 25.38 12.05
CA SER A 39 5.59 26.58 12.78
C SER A 39 6.25 27.88 12.29
N ASP A 40 7.48 27.81 11.77
CA ASP A 40 8.23 28.99 11.29
C ASP A 40 7.84 29.45 9.87
N MET A 41 7.03 28.69 9.13
CA MET A 41 6.52 29.07 7.80
C MET A 41 5.28 29.99 7.83
N GLN A 42 4.96 30.62 8.95
CA GLN A 42 3.89 31.60 9.05
C GLN A 42 4.39 32.98 8.63
N HIS A 43 4.05 33.37 7.41
CA HIS A 43 3.68 34.69 6.87
C HIS A 43 4.21 34.89 5.46
N ASP A 44 3.47 34.37 4.49
CA ASP A 44 3.41 34.97 3.17
C ASP A 44 2.02 34.68 2.56
N GLU A 45 1.57 35.56 1.68
CA GLU A 45 0.24 35.54 1.07
C GLU A 45 -0.19 34.14 0.63
N VAL A 46 -1.39 33.72 1.04
CA VAL A 46 -1.98 32.42 0.74
C VAL A 46 -2.24 32.38 -0.76
N GLU A 47 -1.27 31.97 -1.56
CA GLU A 47 -1.53 31.48 -2.90
C GLU A 47 -2.37 30.20 -2.76
N GLU A 48 -3.55 30.20 -3.39
CA GLU A 48 -4.41 29.01 -3.48
C GLU A 48 -3.61 27.87 -4.08
N ILE A 49 -3.35 26.82 -3.29
CA ILE A 49 -2.56 25.67 -3.74
C ILE A 49 -3.43 24.91 -4.75
N ARG A 50 -3.08 25.02 -6.02
CA ARG A 50 -3.69 24.28 -7.11
C ARG A 50 -2.72 23.25 -7.63
N PHE A 51 -3.13 22.01 -7.64
CA PHE A 51 -2.40 20.94 -8.26
C PHE A 51 -2.94 20.72 -9.68
N PRO A 52 -2.10 20.61 -10.72
CA PRO A 52 -2.56 20.32 -12.07
C PRO A 52 -2.98 18.84 -12.16
N ASP A 53 -3.90 18.52 -13.07
CA ASP A 53 -4.26 17.12 -13.35
C ASP A 53 -3.17 16.37 -14.14
N TYR A 54 -2.32 17.11 -14.84
CA TYR A 54 -1.30 16.56 -15.70
C TYR A 54 -0.09 17.49 -15.86
N ILE A 55 1.11 16.95 -15.87
CA ILE A 55 2.35 17.67 -16.10
C ILE A 55 3.02 17.15 -17.38
N ASN A 56 3.20 18.04 -18.37
CA ASN A 56 3.95 17.75 -19.59
C ASN A 56 5.09 18.78 -19.72
N GLU A 57 6.31 18.37 -19.37
CA GLU A 57 7.47 19.24 -19.38
C GLU A 57 8.72 18.44 -19.77
N LYS A 58 9.42 18.88 -20.80
CA LYS A 58 10.75 18.38 -21.14
C LYS A 58 11.79 19.21 -20.41
N VAL A 59 12.42 18.63 -19.39
CA VAL A 59 13.49 19.28 -18.61
C VAL A 59 14.84 19.22 -19.35
N SER A 60 15.17 18.04 -19.90
CA SER A 60 16.38 17.76 -20.66
C SER A 60 16.15 16.59 -21.62
N ASP A 61 17.18 16.20 -22.38
CA ASP A 61 17.09 14.97 -23.19
C ASP A 61 17.04 13.69 -22.31
N GLY A 62 17.51 13.77 -21.07
CA GLY A 62 17.52 12.66 -20.11
C GLY A 62 16.37 12.67 -19.10
N LEU A 63 15.55 13.73 -19.04
CA LEU A 63 14.44 13.83 -18.07
C LEU A 63 13.21 14.52 -18.66
N VAL A 64 12.09 13.81 -18.62
CA VAL A 64 10.78 14.29 -19.09
C VAL A 64 9.72 14.04 -18.01
N PHE A 65 8.87 15.04 -17.77
CA PHE A 65 7.60 14.84 -17.10
C PHE A 65 6.53 14.62 -18.16
N ASP A 66 5.88 13.49 -18.14
CA ASP A 66 4.73 13.08 -18.93
C ASP A 66 3.79 12.36 -17.94
N ALA A 67 3.36 13.12 -16.93
CA ALA A 67 2.86 12.62 -15.67
C ALA A 67 1.40 12.97 -15.44
N GLU A 68 0.58 11.95 -15.22
CA GLU A 68 -0.71 12.07 -14.56
C GLU A 68 -0.49 12.48 -13.09
N VAL A 69 -1.27 13.46 -12.59
CA VAL A 69 -1.26 13.86 -11.18
C VAL A 69 -2.56 13.37 -10.55
N VAL A 70 -2.42 12.49 -9.57
CA VAL A 70 -3.56 11.84 -8.89
C VAL A 70 -3.65 12.34 -7.46
N ILE A 71 -4.80 12.87 -7.12
CA ILE A 71 -5.15 13.36 -5.78
C ILE A 71 -6.53 12.79 -5.45
N GLY A 72 -6.75 12.44 -4.20
CA GLY A 72 -8.05 11.92 -3.76
C GLY A 72 -9.19 12.91 -4.05
N GLU A 73 -10.33 12.42 -4.53
CA GLU A 73 -11.46 13.25 -4.94
C GLU A 73 -12.00 14.15 -3.81
N ASN A 74 -11.88 13.71 -2.55
CA ASN A 74 -12.37 14.42 -1.37
C ASN A 74 -11.27 15.18 -0.64
N PHE A 75 -10.10 15.33 -1.22
CA PHE A 75 -8.98 16.04 -0.61
C PHE A 75 -9.17 17.55 -0.67
N ASP A 76 -9.03 18.20 0.49
CA ASP A 76 -9.04 19.66 0.64
C ASP A 76 -7.72 20.12 1.27
N PRO A 77 -6.80 20.75 0.49
CA PRO A 77 -5.51 21.18 1.00
C PRO A 77 -5.59 22.26 2.08
N ASP A 78 -6.68 23.05 2.10
CA ASP A 78 -6.90 24.10 3.09
C ASP A 78 -7.46 23.55 4.42
N ASN A 79 -7.95 22.32 4.42
CA ASN A 79 -8.52 21.63 5.56
C ASN A 79 -7.86 20.27 5.83
N PHE A 80 -6.57 20.19 5.59
CA PHE A 80 -5.77 19.02 5.94
C PHE A 80 -4.98 19.30 7.25
N TYR A 81 -5.02 18.37 8.19
CA TYR A 81 -4.49 18.54 9.54
C TYR A 81 -3.39 17.53 9.86
N VAL A 82 -2.43 17.97 10.68
CA VAL A 82 -1.42 17.07 11.26
C VAL A 82 -2.13 15.94 12.00
N SER A 83 -1.70 14.72 11.77
CA SER A 83 -2.29 13.54 12.40
C SER A 83 -1.24 12.55 12.87
N THR A 84 -1.65 11.71 13.82
CA THR A 84 -0.92 10.51 14.20
C THR A 84 -1.76 9.28 13.86
N ALA A 85 -1.10 8.14 13.74
CA ALA A 85 -1.78 6.88 13.47
C ALA A 85 -1.27 5.77 14.39
N ARG A 86 -2.08 4.77 14.60
CA ARG A 86 -1.69 3.50 15.21
C ARG A 86 -2.26 2.35 14.41
N ILE A 87 -1.54 1.25 14.33
CA ILE A 87 -2.07 0.06 13.66
C ILE A 87 -3.29 -0.44 14.43
N MET A 88 -4.36 -0.73 13.70
CA MET A 88 -5.56 -1.32 14.26
C MET A 88 -5.27 -2.77 14.64
N LYS A 89 -5.40 -3.07 15.94
CA LYS A 89 -5.39 -4.44 16.39
C LYS A 89 -6.77 -5.05 16.18
N PRO A 90 -6.91 -6.18 15.44
CA PRO A 90 -8.18 -6.87 15.30
C PRO A 90 -8.76 -7.26 16.69
N ASP A 91 -10.03 -6.95 16.91
CA ASP A 91 -10.76 -7.36 18.11
C ASP A 91 -11.17 -8.82 17.94
N GLU A 92 -10.46 -9.73 18.58
CA GLU A 92 -10.66 -11.18 18.46
C GLU A 92 -12.12 -11.59 18.66
N GLU A 93 -12.81 -11.06 19.68
CA GLU A 93 -14.19 -11.45 19.98
C GLU A 93 -15.17 -10.98 18.90
N LYS A 94 -14.98 -9.75 18.35
CA LYS A 94 -15.80 -9.26 17.25
C LYS A 94 -15.58 -10.08 15.98
N TRP A 95 -14.33 -10.41 15.66
CA TRP A 95 -14.01 -11.21 14.48
C TRP A 95 -14.55 -12.63 14.60
N LYS A 96 -14.39 -13.28 15.78
CA LYS A 96 -14.97 -14.59 16.05
C LYS A 96 -16.49 -14.58 15.92
N GLN A 97 -17.15 -13.61 16.55
CA GLN A 97 -18.60 -13.46 16.47
C GLN A 97 -19.08 -13.24 15.03
N PHE A 98 -18.38 -12.40 14.28
CA PHE A 98 -18.75 -12.06 12.92
C PHE A 98 -18.66 -13.26 11.96
N PHE A 99 -17.62 -14.08 12.09
CA PHE A 99 -17.43 -15.29 11.28
C PHE A 99 -17.99 -16.56 11.89
N GLY A 100 -18.71 -16.45 13.02
CA GLY A 100 -19.37 -17.59 13.66
C GLY A 100 -18.43 -18.62 14.28
N VAL A 101 -17.23 -18.17 14.68
CA VAL A 101 -16.26 -19.04 15.38
C VAL A 101 -16.80 -19.38 16.75
N ASP A 102 -16.92 -20.66 17.06
CA ASP A 102 -17.39 -21.18 18.35
C ASP A 102 -16.39 -22.17 18.97
N ASN A 103 -16.75 -22.75 20.07
CA ASN A 103 -15.91 -23.68 20.84
C ASN A 103 -15.73 -25.07 20.18
N THR A 104 -16.30 -25.30 18.99
CA THR A 104 -16.11 -26.53 18.20
C THR A 104 -14.97 -26.39 17.16
N TRP A 105 -14.43 -25.19 17.00
CA TRP A 105 -13.32 -24.91 16.11
C TRP A 105 -11.99 -25.33 16.75
N ASP A 106 -11.09 -25.84 15.94
CA ASP A 106 -9.72 -26.11 16.37
C ASP A 106 -8.97 -24.79 16.52
N TYR A 107 -8.36 -24.60 17.69
CA TYR A 107 -7.60 -23.40 18.04
C TYR A 107 -6.13 -23.71 18.17
N ASN A 108 -5.28 -22.95 17.49
CA ASN A 108 -3.84 -23.05 17.56
C ASN A 108 -3.22 -21.66 17.74
N VAL A 109 -2.13 -21.60 18.51
CA VAL A 109 -1.30 -20.41 18.72
C VAL A 109 0.12 -20.71 18.29
N TYR A 110 0.68 -19.85 17.48
CA TYR A 110 2.08 -19.90 17.05
C TYR A 110 2.76 -18.59 17.41
N GLU A 111 3.98 -18.65 17.87
CA GLU A 111 4.85 -17.50 18.04
C GLU A 111 5.93 -17.52 16.95
N THR A 112 6.21 -16.38 16.35
CA THR A 112 7.38 -16.17 15.48
C THR A 112 8.10 -14.90 15.88
N GLU A 113 9.33 -14.74 15.41
CA GLU A 113 10.05 -13.49 15.56
C GLU A 113 9.93 -12.68 14.27
N SER A 114 9.61 -11.39 14.41
CA SER A 114 9.69 -10.45 13.30
C SER A 114 11.14 -10.28 12.86
N ARG A 115 11.35 -9.68 11.68
CA ARG A 115 12.72 -9.36 11.18
C ARG A 115 13.51 -8.45 12.14
N ILE A 116 12.83 -7.73 13.02
CA ILE A 116 13.45 -6.83 14.02
C ILE A 116 13.48 -7.45 15.44
N GLY A 117 13.13 -8.76 15.57
CA GLY A 117 13.22 -9.50 16.82
C GLY A 117 12.03 -9.38 17.75
N ASP A 118 10.96 -8.71 17.34
CA ASP A 118 9.71 -8.68 18.11
C ASP A 118 8.96 -10.00 17.94
N LYS A 119 8.36 -10.49 19.02
CA LYS A 119 7.51 -11.68 18.98
C LYS A 119 6.14 -11.32 18.42
N ILE A 120 5.73 -12.04 17.39
CA ILE A 120 4.40 -11.95 16.81
C ILE A 120 3.65 -13.24 17.18
N GLU A 121 2.52 -13.09 17.85
CA GLU A 121 1.60 -14.18 18.13
C GLU A 121 0.59 -14.32 17.00
N PHE A 122 0.41 -15.53 16.52
CA PHE A 122 -0.54 -15.91 15.48
C PHE A 122 -1.61 -16.80 16.10
N GLN A 123 -2.84 -16.35 16.08
CA GLN A 123 -4.00 -17.11 16.54
C GLN A 123 -4.76 -17.63 15.32
N THR A 124 -4.99 -18.92 15.26
CA THR A 124 -5.69 -19.59 14.14
C THR A 124 -6.84 -20.42 14.67
N TYR A 125 -8.00 -20.22 14.06
CA TYR A 125 -9.23 -20.96 14.31
C TYR A 125 -9.62 -21.66 13.02
N THR A 126 -9.85 -22.98 13.06
CA THR A 126 -10.23 -23.77 11.88
C THR A 126 -11.43 -24.66 12.21
N ASP A 127 -12.46 -24.62 11.36
CA ASP A 127 -13.62 -25.49 11.51
C ASP A 127 -13.42 -26.84 10.80
N LYS A 128 -14.42 -27.73 10.90
CA LYS A 128 -14.39 -29.06 10.27
C LYS A 128 -14.45 -29.02 8.74
N GLN A 129 -14.85 -27.92 8.17
CA GLN A 129 -14.86 -27.64 6.73
C GLN A 129 -13.59 -26.95 6.23
N GLU A 130 -12.59 -26.80 7.12
CA GLU A 130 -11.32 -26.10 6.86
C GLU A 130 -11.47 -24.59 6.58
N ASN A 131 -12.61 -23.98 6.96
CA ASN A 131 -12.70 -22.52 6.98
C ASN A 131 -11.79 -22.00 8.10
N THR A 132 -11.06 -20.94 7.83
CA THR A 132 -10.01 -20.48 8.74
C THR A 132 -10.18 -19.00 9.07
N LEU A 133 -10.10 -18.67 10.36
CA LEU A 133 -9.87 -17.33 10.86
C LEU A 133 -8.47 -17.26 11.47
N TYR A 134 -7.68 -16.31 11.01
CA TYR A 134 -6.32 -16.06 11.47
C TYR A 134 -6.19 -14.62 11.94
N LEU A 135 -5.60 -14.41 13.12
CA LEU A 135 -5.44 -13.10 13.75
C LEU A 135 -4.02 -12.90 14.28
N THR A 136 -3.50 -11.69 14.11
CA THR A 136 -2.30 -11.19 14.78
C THR A 136 -2.56 -9.81 15.37
N SER A 137 -1.52 -9.16 15.89
CA SER A 137 -1.59 -7.76 16.34
C SER A 137 -1.80 -6.74 15.20
N GLU A 138 -1.55 -7.13 13.94
CA GLU A 138 -1.47 -6.23 12.80
C GLU A 138 -2.25 -6.71 11.58
N GLU A 139 -2.68 -7.97 11.58
CA GLU A 139 -3.32 -8.63 10.45
C GLU A 139 -4.50 -9.47 10.90
N ALA A 140 -5.48 -9.58 10.03
CA ALA A 140 -6.56 -10.52 10.15
C ALA A 140 -6.88 -11.15 8.79
N LEU A 141 -7.16 -12.45 8.78
CA LEU A 141 -7.56 -13.17 7.59
C LEU A 141 -8.72 -14.08 7.91
N TRP A 142 -9.77 -13.99 7.13
CA TRP A 142 -10.83 -14.98 7.03
C TRP A 142 -10.78 -15.64 5.66
N ALA A 143 -10.86 -16.95 5.58
CA ALA A 143 -10.96 -17.67 4.33
C ALA A 143 -11.87 -18.89 4.47
N LYS A 144 -12.84 -19.01 3.56
CA LYS A 144 -13.54 -20.27 3.34
C LYS A 144 -12.64 -21.24 2.57
N GLN A 145 -12.79 -22.52 2.84
CA GLN A 145 -11.99 -23.57 2.22
C GLN A 145 -12.09 -23.56 0.69
N ASP A 146 -13.27 -23.30 0.14
CA ASP A 146 -13.52 -23.28 -1.31
C ASP A 146 -12.83 -22.10 -2.04
N MET A 147 -12.31 -21.13 -1.32
CA MET A 147 -11.48 -20.06 -1.89
C MET A 147 -10.22 -20.59 -2.58
N VAL A 148 -9.75 -21.79 -2.23
CA VAL A 148 -8.60 -22.42 -2.91
C VAL A 148 -8.82 -22.51 -4.42
N PHE A 149 -10.04 -22.82 -4.88
CA PHE A 149 -10.36 -22.90 -6.31
C PHE A 149 -10.31 -21.53 -6.99
N ILE A 150 -10.78 -20.48 -6.30
CA ILE A 150 -10.69 -19.10 -6.81
C ILE A 150 -9.23 -18.67 -6.88
N TYR A 151 -8.43 -18.94 -5.84
CA TYR A 151 -7.01 -18.64 -5.84
C TYR A 151 -6.22 -19.34 -6.93
N ASN A 152 -6.55 -20.61 -7.21
CA ASN A 152 -5.92 -21.34 -8.31
C ASN A 152 -6.16 -20.66 -9.66
N VAL A 153 -7.33 -20.05 -9.83
CA VAL A 153 -7.72 -19.36 -11.07
C VAL A 153 -7.12 -17.95 -11.17
N LEU A 154 -7.05 -17.22 -10.06
CA LEU A 154 -6.47 -15.88 -10.02
C LEU A 154 -4.95 -15.93 -10.22
N ASP A 155 -4.41 -14.88 -10.77
CA ASP A 155 -2.96 -14.63 -10.75
C ASP A 155 -2.58 -14.17 -9.33
N THR A 156 -1.61 -14.85 -8.71
CA THR A 156 -1.19 -14.60 -7.32
C THR A 156 0.23 -14.06 -7.21
N ASN A 157 0.84 -13.65 -8.34
CA ASN A 157 2.15 -13.02 -8.33
C ASN A 157 2.07 -11.53 -7.91
N GLU A 158 3.21 -10.86 -7.82
CA GLU A 158 3.34 -9.44 -7.46
C GLU A 158 2.57 -8.48 -8.38
N TYR A 159 2.21 -8.94 -9.59
CA TYR A 159 1.40 -8.19 -10.58
C TYR A 159 -0.09 -8.59 -10.54
N SER A 160 -0.51 -9.31 -9.51
CA SER A 160 -1.84 -9.93 -9.45
C SER A 160 -3.00 -8.96 -9.64
N PRO A 161 -3.05 -7.76 -9.02
CA PRO A 161 -4.17 -6.85 -9.24
C PRO A 161 -4.33 -6.47 -10.70
N GLN A 162 -3.25 -6.10 -11.38
CA GLN A 162 -3.29 -5.66 -12.78
C GLN A 162 -3.58 -6.80 -13.76
N ASN A 163 -3.00 -7.97 -13.51
CA ASN A 163 -3.21 -9.14 -14.38
C ASN A 163 -4.62 -9.66 -14.25
N ASN A 164 -5.14 -9.79 -13.02
CA ASN A 164 -6.52 -10.16 -12.78
C ASN A 164 -7.50 -9.12 -13.33
N GLY A 165 -7.20 -7.83 -13.24
CA GLY A 165 -7.98 -6.76 -13.86
C GLY A 165 -8.09 -6.88 -15.39
N LYS A 166 -7.08 -7.43 -16.06
CA LYS A 166 -7.15 -7.74 -17.51
C LYS A 166 -7.95 -9.00 -17.79
N LEU A 167 -7.80 -10.05 -16.95
CA LEU A 167 -8.51 -11.33 -17.10
C LEU A 167 -10.00 -11.17 -16.84
N PHE A 168 -10.38 -10.37 -15.85
CA PHE A 168 -11.76 -10.10 -15.42
C PHE A 168 -12.18 -8.65 -15.73
N SER A 169 -11.80 -8.16 -16.92
CA SER A 169 -12.02 -6.75 -17.32
C SER A 169 -13.48 -6.40 -17.61
N GLU A 170 -14.32 -7.41 -17.89
CA GLU A 170 -15.74 -7.18 -18.15
C GLU A 170 -16.45 -6.88 -16.83
N LYS A 171 -17.01 -5.68 -16.73
CA LYS A 171 -17.82 -5.29 -15.57
C LYS A 171 -19.28 -5.63 -15.83
N MET A 172 -19.84 -6.49 -14.97
CA MET A 172 -21.21 -6.96 -15.07
C MET A 172 -21.82 -7.19 -13.69
N ASP A 173 -23.11 -7.07 -13.59
CA ASP A 173 -23.81 -7.55 -12.40
C ASP A 173 -23.89 -9.06 -12.43
N LEU A 174 -23.49 -9.69 -11.32
CA LEU A 174 -23.52 -11.15 -11.18
C LEU A 174 -24.96 -11.62 -10.89
N SER A 175 -25.19 -12.93 -11.02
CA SER A 175 -26.54 -13.51 -10.95
C SER A 175 -27.25 -13.32 -9.61
N PHE A 176 -26.53 -13.08 -8.54
CA PHE A 176 -27.09 -13.02 -7.18
C PHE A 176 -27.32 -11.59 -6.68
N GLU A 177 -26.59 -10.60 -7.14
CA GLU A 177 -26.69 -9.22 -6.65
C GLU A 177 -25.96 -8.25 -7.60
N SER A 178 -26.36 -6.97 -7.64
CA SER A 178 -25.59 -5.94 -8.33
C SER A 178 -24.26 -5.67 -7.61
N ARG A 179 -23.23 -5.26 -8.37
CA ARG A 179 -21.91 -4.93 -7.80
C ARG A 179 -22.05 -3.84 -6.73
N GLN A 180 -22.82 -2.79 -7.01
CA GLN A 180 -23.00 -1.67 -6.09
C GLN A 180 -23.67 -2.08 -4.78
N ASP A 181 -24.69 -2.95 -4.84
CA ASP A 181 -25.36 -3.44 -3.64
C ASP A 181 -24.47 -4.38 -2.84
N ASN A 182 -23.73 -5.26 -3.53
CA ASN A 182 -22.76 -6.15 -2.89
C ASN A 182 -21.65 -5.37 -2.17
N LEU A 183 -21.05 -4.37 -2.82
CA LEU A 183 -20.04 -3.52 -2.19
C LEU A 183 -20.59 -2.83 -0.94
N ARG A 184 -21.81 -2.24 -1.02
CA ARG A 184 -22.46 -1.62 0.14
C ARG A 184 -22.65 -2.63 1.27
N ASN A 185 -23.15 -3.81 0.97
CA ASN A 185 -23.33 -4.89 1.96
C ASN A 185 -22.01 -5.34 2.59
N VAL A 186 -20.92 -5.41 1.82
CA VAL A 186 -19.58 -5.71 2.32
C VAL A 186 -19.11 -4.61 3.29
N LEU A 187 -19.20 -3.34 2.89
CA LEU A 187 -18.78 -2.20 3.70
C LEU A 187 -19.58 -2.10 5.01
N ASP A 188 -20.89 -2.28 4.95
CA ASP A 188 -21.78 -2.31 6.13
C ASP A 188 -21.42 -3.45 7.10
N LYS A 189 -21.01 -4.60 6.56
CA LYS A 189 -20.55 -5.73 7.37
C LYS A 189 -19.20 -5.47 8.01
N MET A 190 -18.28 -4.81 7.32
CA MET A 190 -16.94 -4.50 7.85
C MET A 190 -17.00 -3.55 9.05
N GLN A 191 -18.00 -2.69 9.15
CA GLN A 191 -18.23 -1.85 10.34
C GLN A 191 -18.45 -2.69 11.61
N GLN A 192 -19.01 -3.89 11.50
CA GLN A 192 -19.24 -4.77 12.65
C GLN A 192 -17.93 -5.29 13.27
N ILE A 193 -16.86 -5.37 12.49
CA ILE A 193 -15.52 -5.74 12.95
C ILE A 193 -14.63 -4.52 13.23
N GLY A 194 -15.20 -3.30 13.16
CA GLY A 194 -14.55 -2.07 13.57
C GLY A 194 -13.82 -1.33 12.45
N ILE A 195 -14.06 -1.69 11.19
CA ILE A 195 -13.50 -0.99 10.03
C ILE A 195 -14.52 0.04 9.55
N ASP A 196 -14.15 1.32 9.53
CA ASP A 196 -15.04 2.38 9.07
C ASP A 196 -15.04 2.42 7.53
N ALA A 197 -16.21 2.25 6.94
CA ALA A 197 -16.40 2.30 5.49
C ALA A 197 -16.07 3.68 4.89
N ALA A 198 -16.17 4.76 5.68
CA ALA A 198 -15.84 6.11 5.24
C ALA A 198 -14.33 6.32 5.03
N GLU A 199 -13.50 5.44 5.59
CA GLU A 199 -12.05 5.44 5.45
C GLU A 199 -11.56 4.52 4.33
N LEU A 200 -12.47 3.99 3.49
CA LEU A 200 -12.15 3.03 2.43
C LEU A 200 -12.51 3.58 1.05
N GLU A 201 -11.63 3.34 0.11
CA GLU A 201 -11.83 3.58 -1.32
C GLU A 201 -11.59 2.28 -2.11
N VAL A 202 -12.41 2.04 -3.14
CA VAL A 202 -12.21 0.89 -4.03
C VAL A 202 -11.05 1.22 -4.98
N HIS A 203 -9.92 0.55 -4.78
CA HIS A 203 -8.78 0.67 -5.68
C HIS A 203 -8.98 -0.13 -6.96
N GLN A 204 -9.43 -1.39 -6.79
CA GLN A 204 -9.68 -2.29 -7.91
C GLN A 204 -10.77 -3.29 -7.56
N GLU A 205 -11.51 -3.74 -8.58
CA GLU A 205 -12.59 -4.71 -8.43
C GLU A 205 -12.67 -5.66 -9.63
N TYR A 206 -13.05 -6.92 -9.37
CA TYR A 206 -13.26 -7.94 -10.41
C TYR A 206 -14.62 -8.59 -10.23
N ASP A 207 -15.25 -8.91 -11.36
CA ASP A 207 -16.49 -9.68 -11.42
C ASP A 207 -16.14 -11.11 -11.81
N LEU A 208 -16.02 -11.97 -10.82
CA LEU A 208 -15.66 -13.37 -10.99
C LEU A 208 -16.91 -14.15 -11.42
N ASN A 209 -17.30 -14.01 -12.68
CA ASN A 209 -18.40 -14.78 -13.25
C ASN A 209 -17.99 -16.22 -13.56
N VAL A 210 -18.96 -17.13 -13.54
CA VAL A 210 -18.74 -18.57 -13.65
C VAL A 210 -18.06 -18.98 -14.95
N ASP A 211 -18.40 -18.34 -16.07
CA ASP A 211 -17.83 -18.69 -17.39
C ASP A 211 -16.35 -18.32 -17.45
N LYS A 212 -15.97 -17.14 -16.90
CA LYS A 212 -14.58 -16.71 -16.84
C LYS A 212 -13.76 -17.53 -15.86
N LEU A 213 -14.30 -17.90 -14.71
CA LEU A 213 -13.63 -18.78 -13.75
C LEU A 213 -13.28 -20.12 -14.42
N LYS A 214 -14.24 -20.72 -15.10
CA LYS A 214 -14.05 -21.96 -15.84
C LYS A 214 -13.02 -21.83 -16.97
N GLU A 215 -13.11 -20.77 -17.77
CA GLU A 215 -12.17 -20.48 -18.85
C GLU A 215 -10.73 -20.36 -18.35
N GLN A 216 -10.52 -19.64 -17.24
CA GLN A 216 -9.18 -19.44 -16.69
C GLN A 216 -8.62 -20.71 -16.04
N GLU A 217 -9.45 -21.50 -15.34
CA GLU A 217 -9.03 -22.79 -14.82
C GLU A 217 -8.54 -23.73 -15.93
N GLU A 218 -9.30 -23.84 -17.03
CA GLU A 218 -8.92 -24.65 -18.19
C GLU A 218 -7.59 -24.19 -18.80
N LYS A 219 -7.39 -22.88 -18.97
CA LYS A 219 -6.12 -22.32 -19.46
C LYS A 219 -4.93 -22.62 -18.57
N LYS A 220 -5.10 -22.49 -17.25
CA LYS A 220 -4.02 -22.75 -16.28
C LYS A 220 -3.68 -24.25 -16.21
N ILE A 221 -4.66 -25.13 -16.36
CA ILE A 221 -4.42 -26.58 -16.48
C ILE A 221 -3.64 -26.88 -17.77
N GLU A 222 -4.04 -26.30 -18.90
CA GLU A 222 -3.33 -26.46 -20.19
C GLU A 222 -1.89 -25.93 -20.13
N ALA A 223 -1.66 -24.85 -19.38
CA ALA A 223 -0.33 -24.26 -19.14
C ALA A 223 0.52 -25.09 -18.14
N GLY A 224 -0.10 -25.98 -17.37
CA GLY A 224 0.55 -26.76 -16.31
C GLY A 224 0.73 -26.00 -14.99
N ASP A 225 0.03 -24.88 -14.82
CA ASP A 225 0.06 -24.08 -13.59
C ASP A 225 -0.83 -24.68 -12.49
N ILE A 226 -1.85 -25.48 -12.90
CA ILE A 226 -2.76 -26.22 -12.02
C ILE A 226 -2.71 -27.69 -12.43
N GLU A 227 -2.58 -28.59 -11.45
CA GLU A 227 -2.67 -30.03 -11.73
C GLU A 227 -4.13 -30.45 -12.01
N GLN A 228 -4.31 -31.45 -12.86
CA GLN A 228 -5.65 -32.00 -13.18
C GLN A 228 -6.40 -32.51 -11.94
N SER A 229 -5.67 -32.92 -10.89
CA SER A 229 -6.22 -33.37 -9.61
C SER A 229 -6.74 -32.23 -8.73
N GLU A 230 -6.31 -31.00 -9.00
CA GLU A 230 -6.71 -29.78 -8.29
C GLU A 230 -7.87 -29.06 -8.96
N LYS A 231 -8.27 -29.56 -10.15
CA LYS A 231 -9.43 -29.03 -10.88
C LYS A 231 -10.69 -29.12 -10.05
N LYS A 232 -11.46 -28.03 -9.99
CA LYS A 232 -12.80 -28.03 -9.38
C LYS A 232 -13.73 -28.99 -10.15
N GLU A 233 -14.51 -29.79 -9.45
CA GLU A 233 -15.43 -30.75 -10.06
C GLU A 233 -16.42 -30.08 -11.02
N SER A 234 -16.97 -28.94 -10.61
CA SER A 234 -17.87 -28.15 -11.45
C SER A 234 -17.94 -26.70 -10.94
N TRP A 235 -17.95 -25.77 -11.88
CA TRP A 235 -18.25 -24.36 -11.62
C TRP A 235 -19.76 -24.10 -11.83
N SER A 236 -20.35 -23.30 -10.96
CA SER A 236 -21.77 -22.93 -10.99
C SER A 236 -21.94 -21.45 -10.61
N THR A 237 -23.13 -20.89 -10.79
CA THR A 237 -23.44 -19.53 -10.38
C THR A 237 -23.32 -19.31 -8.86
N SER A 238 -23.30 -20.38 -8.06
CA SER A 238 -22.99 -20.26 -6.62
C SER A 238 -21.52 -19.97 -6.35
N ASP A 239 -20.63 -20.10 -7.33
CA ASP A 239 -19.20 -19.79 -7.20
C ASP A 239 -18.90 -18.35 -7.60
N GLU A 240 -19.85 -17.68 -8.25
CA GLU A 240 -19.69 -16.26 -8.60
C GLU A 240 -19.39 -15.42 -7.39
N ALA A 241 -18.50 -14.45 -7.54
CA ALA A 241 -18.12 -13.52 -6.48
C ALA A 241 -17.61 -12.20 -7.04
N TYR A 242 -17.77 -11.15 -6.25
CA TYR A 242 -17.04 -9.91 -6.42
C TYR A 242 -15.75 -9.95 -5.61
N TYR A 243 -14.67 -9.44 -6.19
CA TYR A 243 -13.36 -9.39 -5.56
C TYR A 243 -12.90 -7.93 -5.51
N TYR A 244 -12.72 -7.41 -4.32
CA TYR A 244 -12.40 -5.99 -4.08
C TYR A 244 -11.02 -5.85 -3.49
N TYR A 245 -10.26 -4.89 -3.99
CA TYR A 245 -9.09 -4.31 -3.35
C TYR A 245 -9.49 -2.94 -2.81
N LEU A 246 -9.41 -2.77 -1.50
CA LEU A 246 -9.82 -1.56 -0.81
C LEU A 246 -8.60 -0.88 -0.20
N ASP A 247 -8.38 0.37 -0.58
CA ASP A 247 -7.37 1.23 0.01
C ASP A 247 -7.94 1.94 1.22
N GLU A 248 -7.14 2.09 2.24
CA GLU A 248 -7.43 2.97 3.35
C GLU A 248 -7.18 4.43 2.95
N THR A 249 -8.05 5.33 3.40
CA THR A 249 -7.91 6.76 3.18
C THR A 249 -8.01 7.53 4.50
N THR A 250 -7.37 8.68 4.55
CA THR A 250 -7.56 9.65 5.64
C THR A 250 -7.55 11.06 5.10
N GLN A 251 -8.48 11.90 5.56
CA GLN A 251 -8.64 13.29 5.11
C GLN A 251 -8.67 13.42 3.56
N GLY A 252 -9.26 12.44 2.88
CA GLY A 252 -9.37 12.39 1.41
C GLY A 252 -8.10 11.94 0.68
N LEU A 253 -7.05 11.51 1.37
CA LEU A 253 -5.82 10.99 0.77
C LEU A 253 -5.64 9.50 1.02
N PRO A 254 -5.14 8.73 0.04
CA PRO A 254 -4.82 7.32 0.22
C PRO A 254 -3.65 7.14 1.17
N VAL A 255 -3.69 6.04 1.93
CA VAL A 255 -2.63 5.65 2.86
C VAL A 255 -1.64 4.74 2.16
N PHE A 256 -0.37 5.13 2.18
CA PHE A 256 0.72 4.29 1.67
C PHE A 256 1.38 3.52 2.81
N SER A 257 1.82 2.31 2.53
CA SER A 257 2.72 1.56 3.39
C SER A 257 4.07 1.35 2.69
N LYS A 258 5.11 1.04 3.44
CA LYS A 258 6.43 0.74 2.88
C LYS A 258 6.35 -0.38 1.84
N ARG A 259 5.48 -1.37 2.04
CA ARG A 259 5.28 -2.48 1.12
C ARG A 259 4.55 -2.05 -0.15
N SER A 260 3.53 -1.22 -0.02
CA SER A 260 2.73 -0.76 -1.17
C SER A 260 3.52 0.10 -2.16
N VAL A 261 4.63 0.67 -1.73
CA VAL A 261 5.53 1.45 -2.60
C VAL A 261 6.63 0.59 -3.22
N ASN A 262 7.07 -0.45 -2.50
CA ASN A 262 8.10 -1.37 -2.98
C ASN A 262 7.58 -2.43 -3.94
N ASP A 263 6.32 -2.80 -3.85
CA ASP A 263 5.67 -3.71 -4.79
C ASP A 263 5.37 -2.98 -6.11
N TYR A 264 6.43 -2.81 -6.83
CA TYR A 264 6.74 -1.96 -7.97
C TYR A 264 5.91 -2.16 -9.20
N ALA A 265 5.20 -3.23 -9.22
CA ALA A 265 4.31 -3.55 -10.31
C ALA A 265 3.12 -2.61 -10.38
N GLY A 266 3.03 -1.74 -9.50
CA GLY A 266 2.06 -0.71 -9.50
C GLY A 266 1.18 -0.75 -8.31
N ASP A 267 0.83 0.06 -7.68
CA ASP A 267 -0.45 0.41 -7.13
C ASP A 267 -1.10 -0.60 -6.17
N ASP A 268 -0.37 -1.59 -5.65
CA ASP A 268 -0.92 -2.46 -4.62
C ASP A 268 -0.81 -1.76 -3.25
N ARG A 269 -1.68 -0.75 -3.06
CA ARG A 269 -1.82 -0.01 -1.80
C ARG A 269 -2.79 -0.66 -0.85
N SER A 270 -3.55 -1.62 -1.35
CA SER A 270 -4.73 -2.11 -0.65
C SER A 270 -4.39 -2.80 0.66
N GLN A 271 -4.90 -2.22 1.73
CA GLN A 271 -4.82 -2.77 3.07
C GLN A 271 -5.86 -3.85 3.32
N ILE A 272 -6.92 -3.87 2.51
CA ILE A 272 -8.02 -4.82 2.64
C ILE A 272 -8.34 -5.45 1.29
N ILE A 273 -8.46 -6.77 1.30
CA ILE A 273 -8.90 -7.57 0.16
C ILE A 273 -10.13 -8.35 0.56
N VAL A 274 -11.20 -8.27 -0.23
CA VAL A 274 -12.45 -8.96 0.05
C VAL A 274 -12.92 -9.74 -1.18
N CYS A 275 -13.30 -11.00 -0.97
CA CYS A 275 -14.09 -11.77 -1.92
C CYS A 275 -15.47 -12.04 -1.32
N ALA A 276 -16.53 -11.61 -2.01
CA ALA A 276 -17.91 -11.73 -1.55
C ALA A 276 -18.80 -12.37 -2.60
N GLY A 277 -19.46 -13.48 -2.24
CA GLY A 277 -20.42 -14.19 -3.06
C GLY A 277 -21.84 -14.10 -2.52
N ASN A 278 -22.74 -14.91 -3.11
CA ASN A 278 -24.14 -14.99 -2.70
C ASN A 278 -24.34 -15.44 -1.24
N ASP A 279 -23.36 -16.11 -0.65
CA ASP A 279 -23.33 -16.63 0.72
C ASP A 279 -22.54 -15.73 1.68
N GLY A 280 -22.20 -14.51 1.25
CA GLY A 280 -21.50 -13.50 2.04
C GLY A 280 -20.00 -13.43 1.77
N ILE A 281 -19.26 -12.94 2.76
CA ILE A 281 -17.80 -12.81 2.67
C ILE A 281 -17.16 -14.18 2.71
N ARG A 282 -16.45 -14.56 1.65
CA ARG A 282 -15.70 -15.81 1.52
C ARG A 282 -14.23 -15.64 1.89
N TYR A 283 -13.71 -14.47 1.63
CA TYR A 283 -12.35 -14.08 1.95
C TYR A 283 -12.31 -12.64 2.40
N LEU A 284 -11.60 -12.39 3.48
CA LEU A 284 -11.31 -11.04 3.97
C LEU A 284 -9.89 -11.06 4.51
N TYR A 285 -9.01 -10.29 3.91
CA TYR A 285 -7.66 -10.07 4.40
C TYR A 285 -7.48 -8.59 4.73
N MET A 286 -7.02 -8.31 5.93
CA MET A 286 -6.69 -6.97 6.41
C MET A 286 -5.27 -6.99 6.94
N LYS A 287 -4.46 -6.03 6.50
CA LYS A 287 -3.08 -5.87 6.95
C LYS A 287 -2.72 -4.41 7.10
N TRP A 288 -2.10 -4.07 8.25
CA TRP A 288 -1.63 -2.72 8.52
C TRP A 288 -2.68 -1.65 8.26
N PHE A 289 -3.89 -1.89 8.73
CA PHE A 289 -4.94 -0.90 8.76
C PHE A 289 -4.70 0.05 9.94
N PHE A 290 -4.84 1.35 9.70
CA PHE A 290 -4.51 2.38 10.69
C PHE A 290 -5.76 3.01 11.28
N LEU A 291 -5.65 3.43 12.52
CA LEU A 291 -6.62 4.31 13.18
C LEU A 291 -5.96 5.67 13.34
N PHE A 292 -6.55 6.69 12.73
CA PHE A 292 -6.02 8.05 12.71
C PHE A 292 -6.56 8.89 13.86
N ASP A 293 -5.66 9.70 14.45
CA ASP A 293 -5.99 10.72 15.43
C ASP A 293 -5.63 12.08 14.82
N ILE A 294 -6.67 12.79 14.33
CA ILE A 294 -6.54 14.04 13.59
C ILE A 294 -6.40 15.19 14.56
N GLY A 295 -5.29 15.93 14.49
CA GLY A 295 -4.99 17.10 15.31
C GLY A 295 -5.75 18.36 14.86
N VAL A 296 -5.32 19.49 15.39
CA VAL A 296 -5.93 20.80 15.13
C VAL A 296 -5.05 21.71 14.27
N ASP A 297 -3.78 21.37 14.13
CA ASP A 297 -2.81 22.16 13.37
C ASP A 297 -2.90 21.83 11.88
N LYS A 298 -3.05 22.86 11.06
CA LYS A 298 -3.14 22.69 9.61
C LYS A 298 -1.77 22.42 9.00
N VAL A 299 -1.75 21.55 8.02
CA VAL A 299 -0.58 21.29 7.19
C VAL A 299 -0.52 22.29 6.04
N LYS A 300 0.66 22.83 5.78
CA LYS A 300 0.92 23.65 4.60
C LYS A 300 1.71 22.83 3.57
N PHE A 301 1.10 22.58 2.42
CA PHE A 301 1.74 21.83 1.33
C PHE A 301 2.77 22.69 0.59
N ALA A 302 3.86 22.06 0.16
CA ALA A 302 4.81 22.68 -0.74
C ALA A 302 4.20 22.85 -2.15
N PRO A 303 4.53 23.92 -2.88
CA PRO A 303 4.16 24.05 -4.27
C PRO A 303 4.66 22.85 -5.11
N ILE A 304 3.89 22.45 -6.12
CA ILE A 304 4.24 21.31 -7.00
C ILE A 304 5.61 21.52 -7.69
N ASP A 305 6.01 22.77 -7.90
CA ASP A 305 7.32 23.06 -8.46
C ASP A 305 8.48 22.64 -7.56
N ASN A 306 8.33 22.68 -6.24
CA ASN A 306 9.34 22.16 -5.32
C ASN A 306 9.48 20.63 -5.47
N ILE A 307 8.39 19.94 -5.67
CA ILE A 307 8.37 18.47 -5.92
C ILE A 307 9.10 18.16 -7.22
N LYS A 308 8.82 18.94 -8.29
CA LYS A 308 9.52 18.82 -9.58
C LYS A 308 11.02 19.10 -9.44
N GLU A 309 11.40 20.13 -8.69
CA GLU A 309 12.82 20.47 -8.47
C GLU A 309 13.59 19.38 -7.72
N CYS A 310 12.95 18.66 -6.78
CA CYS A 310 13.54 17.49 -6.15
C CYS A 310 13.90 16.41 -7.19
N ILE A 311 12.98 16.08 -8.08
CA ILE A 311 13.22 15.11 -9.18
C ILE A 311 14.28 15.62 -10.15
N LYS A 312 14.23 16.90 -10.54
CA LYS A 312 15.23 17.52 -11.40
C LYS A 312 16.62 17.48 -10.81
N THR A 313 16.73 17.71 -9.49
CA THR A 313 18.00 17.65 -8.76
C THR A 313 18.59 16.24 -8.77
N LYS A 314 17.74 15.23 -8.56
CA LYS A 314 18.15 13.82 -8.53
C LYS A 314 18.52 13.28 -9.91
N TYR A 315 17.75 13.61 -10.95
CA TYR A 315 17.82 12.96 -12.26
C TYR A 315 18.19 13.90 -13.42
N GLY A 316 18.17 15.20 -13.22
CA GLY A 316 18.40 16.18 -14.32
C GLY A 316 19.80 16.14 -14.94
N LYS A 317 20.77 15.50 -14.26
CA LYS A 317 22.13 15.27 -14.76
C LYS A 317 22.36 13.83 -15.22
N THR A 318 21.30 13.11 -15.51
CA THR A 318 21.38 11.72 -16.01
C THR A 318 22.18 11.71 -17.33
N LEU A 319 23.10 10.76 -17.47
CA LEU A 319 23.95 10.63 -18.64
C LEU A 319 23.11 10.39 -19.92
N ASP A 320 23.57 10.87 -21.06
CA ASP A 320 22.88 10.85 -22.37
C ASP A 320 22.39 9.47 -22.85
N GLU A 321 22.80 8.39 -22.20
CA GLU A 321 22.40 7.02 -22.53
C GLU A 321 21.06 6.59 -21.89
N ASN A 322 20.57 7.34 -20.90
CA ASN A 322 19.34 7.03 -20.17
C ASN A 322 18.32 8.17 -20.32
N CYS A 323 17.08 7.80 -20.55
CA CYS A 323 15.95 8.72 -20.47
C CYS A 323 15.04 8.30 -19.32
N ILE A 324 14.76 9.24 -18.42
CA ILE A 324 13.82 9.06 -17.31
C ILE A 324 12.56 9.83 -17.63
N THR A 325 11.43 9.14 -17.56
CA THR A 325 10.11 9.74 -17.72
C THR A 325 9.33 9.59 -16.44
N VAL A 326 8.91 10.70 -15.85
CA VAL A 326 7.92 10.69 -14.75
C VAL A 326 6.56 10.43 -15.38
N LYS A 327 5.88 9.35 -15.00
CA LYS A 327 4.63 8.89 -15.61
C LYS A 327 3.39 9.17 -14.75
N LYS A 328 3.57 9.19 -13.43
CA LYS A 328 2.46 9.38 -12.48
C LYS A 328 3.00 10.01 -11.20
N MET A 329 2.24 10.90 -10.61
CA MET A 329 2.51 11.49 -9.30
C MET A 329 1.25 11.34 -8.46
N VAL A 330 1.32 10.64 -7.34
CA VAL A 330 0.18 10.40 -6.45
C VAL A 330 0.42 11.08 -5.11
N LEU A 331 -0.50 11.94 -4.69
CA LEU A 331 -0.48 12.50 -3.34
C LEU A 331 -1.20 11.53 -2.38
N GLY A 332 -0.55 11.21 -1.29
CA GLY A 332 -1.12 10.37 -0.24
C GLY A 332 -0.48 10.65 1.11
N VAL A 333 -0.72 9.82 2.08
CA VAL A 333 -0.09 9.88 3.40
C VAL A 333 0.70 8.62 3.70
N TYR A 334 1.77 8.79 4.47
CA TYR A 334 2.59 7.68 4.95
C TYR A 334 2.71 7.72 6.47
N PRO A 335 2.12 6.74 7.18
CA PRO A 335 2.35 6.56 8.61
C PRO A 335 3.74 5.97 8.85
N PHE A 336 4.65 6.71 9.49
CA PHE A 336 5.98 6.21 9.84
C PHE A 336 6.17 6.13 11.35
N ALA A 337 6.86 5.08 11.80
CA ALA A 337 7.05 4.82 13.22
C ALA A 337 7.92 5.90 13.88
N THR A 338 7.38 6.59 14.87
CA THR A 338 8.12 7.53 15.73
C THR A 338 8.47 6.92 17.07
N ASP A 339 7.61 6.02 17.56
CA ASP A 339 7.84 5.18 18.73
C ASP A 339 7.15 3.81 18.55
N LYS A 340 7.10 2.99 19.61
CA LYS A 340 6.53 1.63 19.54
C LYS A 340 5.00 1.60 19.34
N GLU A 341 4.30 2.67 19.63
CA GLU A 341 2.82 2.69 19.68
C GLU A 341 2.20 3.70 18.71
N LYS A 342 2.96 4.68 18.24
CA LYS A 342 2.44 5.76 17.41
C LYS A 342 3.27 5.95 16.16
N ASN A 343 2.57 6.26 15.08
CA ASN A 343 3.15 6.67 13.82
C ASN A 343 2.80 8.14 13.57
N ALA A 344 3.78 8.94 13.16
CA ALA A 344 3.50 10.24 12.59
C ALA A 344 2.95 10.05 11.17
N VAL A 345 1.97 10.82 10.78
CA VAL A 345 1.38 10.77 9.44
C VAL A 345 1.95 11.90 8.60
N VAL A 346 2.69 11.56 7.57
CA VAL A 346 3.33 12.52 6.67
C VAL A 346 2.67 12.49 5.31
N PRO A 347 2.16 13.62 4.80
CA PRO A 347 1.73 13.68 3.41
C PRO A 347 2.94 13.55 2.48
N VAL A 348 2.82 12.67 1.50
CA VAL A 348 3.92 12.33 0.56
C VAL A 348 3.43 12.32 -0.88
N TRP A 349 4.27 12.77 -1.77
CA TRP A 349 4.13 12.51 -3.20
C TRP A 349 4.90 11.25 -3.55
N ILE A 350 4.24 10.28 -4.14
CA ILE A 350 4.90 9.14 -4.78
C ILE A 350 4.99 9.41 -6.27
N CYS A 351 6.20 9.64 -6.73
CA CYS A 351 6.47 9.90 -8.14
C CYS A 351 6.95 8.62 -8.81
N PHE A 352 6.17 8.07 -9.74
CA PHE A 352 6.49 6.87 -10.51
C PHE A 352 7.21 7.24 -11.80
N LEU A 353 8.36 6.62 -12.02
CA LEU A 353 9.24 6.91 -13.13
C LEU A 353 9.55 5.65 -13.93
N GLU A 354 9.79 5.86 -15.22
CA GLU A 354 10.32 4.86 -16.13
C GLU A 354 11.72 5.28 -16.57
N ARG A 355 12.70 4.40 -16.42
CA ARG A 355 14.06 4.58 -16.94
C ARG A 355 14.28 3.67 -18.13
N LYS A 356 14.57 4.27 -19.28
CA LYS A 356 14.88 3.54 -20.50
C LYS A 356 16.34 3.84 -20.93
N THR A 357 17.15 2.79 -21.03
CA THR A 357 18.52 2.90 -21.56
C THR A 357 18.50 2.80 -23.08
N LYS A 358 19.24 3.66 -23.76
CA LYS A 358 19.35 3.67 -25.22
C LYS A 358 19.83 2.32 -25.76
N GLY A 359 19.05 1.75 -26.66
CA GLY A 359 19.36 0.44 -27.27
C GLY A 359 18.87 -0.75 -26.45
N SER A 360 18.20 -0.54 -25.30
CA SER A 360 17.52 -1.58 -24.53
C SER A 360 16.02 -1.54 -24.77
N GLU A 361 15.39 -2.71 -24.88
CA GLU A 361 13.92 -2.84 -24.85
C GLU A 361 13.38 -2.87 -23.41
N TYR A 362 14.26 -3.09 -22.44
CA TYR A 362 13.89 -3.14 -21.04
C TYR A 362 13.64 -1.73 -20.50
N VAL A 363 12.50 -1.56 -19.81
CA VAL A 363 12.11 -0.36 -19.09
C VAL A 363 12.16 -0.66 -17.61
N GLU A 364 13.05 0.01 -16.91
CA GLU A 364 13.10 -0.06 -15.46
C GLU A 364 12.10 0.91 -14.85
N LYS A 365 11.29 0.41 -13.94
CA LYS A 365 10.35 1.23 -13.19
C LYS A 365 11.02 1.67 -11.89
N LEU A 366 10.87 2.93 -11.53
CA LEU A 366 11.43 3.55 -10.33
C LEU A 366 10.34 4.36 -9.64
N TYR A 367 10.49 4.63 -8.36
CA TYR A 367 9.66 5.61 -7.67
C TYR A 367 10.53 6.52 -6.80
N VAL A 368 10.01 7.71 -6.53
CA VAL A 368 10.65 8.67 -5.62
C VAL A 368 9.57 9.18 -4.69
N PRO A 369 9.66 8.84 -3.39
CA PRO A 369 8.81 9.45 -2.39
C PRO A 369 9.37 10.82 -2.02
N ILE A 370 8.50 11.84 -2.00
CA ILE A 370 8.85 13.22 -1.68
C ILE A 370 7.89 13.71 -0.61
N ASN A 371 8.42 14.25 0.47
CA ASN A 371 7.64 14.90 1.51
C ASN A 371 6.86 16.07 0.91
N ALA A 372 5.54 16.03 0.99
CA ALA A 372 4.65 17.01 0.36
C ALA A 372 4.66 18.37 1.09
N ILE A 373 5.28 18.47 2.29
CA ILE A 373 5.40 19.71 3.05
C ILE A 373 6.73 20.40 2.74
N THR A 374 7.84 19.65 2.72
CA THR A 374 9.17 20.22 2.53
C THR A 374 9.62 20.26 1.07
N GLY A 375 9.05 19.41 0.21
CA GLY A 375 9.50 19.21 -1.17
C GLY A 375 10.80 18.40 -1.26
N GLU A 376 11.28 17.82 -0.16
CA GLU A 376 12.50 17.03 -0.10
C GLU A 376 12.19 15.53 -0.23
N GLU A 377 13.15 14.75 -0.71
CA GLU A 377 13.04 13.30 -0.81
C GLU A 377 12.78 12.65 0.58
N PHE A 378 11.84 11.73 0.64
CA PHE A 378 11.43 11.08 1.88
C PHE A 378 12.06 9.68 2.00
N TYR A 379 13.18 9.59 2.70
CA TYR A 379 14.03 8.39 2.74
C TYR A 379 13.52 7.23 3.59
N ASP A 380 12.55 7.45 4.49
CA ASP A 380 12.03 6.36 5.33
C ASP A 380 11.28 5.28 4.53
N MET A 381 10.82 5.64 3.32
CA MET A 381 10.17 4.71 2.40
C MET A 381 11.17 3.92 1.54
N GLU A 382 12.45 4.30 1.51
CA GLU A 382 13.49 3.52 0.84
C GLU A 382 13.84 2.31 1.70
N GLY A 383 13.54 1.09 1.19
CA GLY A 383 13.76 -0.19 1.84
C GLY A 383 15.19 -0.66 1.90
#